data_ed14f7ee0b893d55971d6859bfd23c98
#
_entry.id   ed14f7ee0b893d55971d6859bfd23c98
#
_cell.length_a   1.000
_cell.length_b   1.000
_cell.length_c   1.000
_cell.angle_alpha   90.00
_cell.angle_beta   90.00
_cell.angle_gamma   90.00
#
_symmetry.space_group_name_H-M   'P 1'
#
loop_
_entity.id
_entity.type
_entity.pdbx_description
1 polymer ?
#
loop_
_entity_poly.entity_id
_entity_poly.type
_entity_poly.pdbx_seq_one_letter_code
_entity_poly.pdbx_strand_id
1 'polypeptide(L)'
;MQGGEDGAFGVDPICRTIRRIKRKFPDCAVTLSLGEFPREAYEAMFSAGADRYLLRHETADRTHYEKLHPAEMSFENRMRCLHDLKEIGFQTGCGFMVGSPFQTPETLAEDFKFIETFRPAMCGIGPFIPQKDTPFGDRPAGTAEQTVYLLSLLRLMQPKLLLPATTALGTILPDGRERGLAAGANVVMPNLSPLSVRKKYALYDGKLCTGEEAAQCIGWLSRRVQSVGANIVIDRGDVKP
;
A
#
# COMPACT_ATOMS: atom_id res chain seq x y z
N MET A 1 -3.10 -1.78 10.57
CA MET A 1 -4.18 -0.78 10.82
C MET A 1 -4.17 0.17 9.64
N GLN A 2 -5.32 0.48 9.07
CA GLN A 2 -5.43 1.34 7.88
C GLN A 2 -6.54 2.37 8.11
N GLY A 3 -6.30 3.61 7.72
CA GLY A 3 -7.23 4.73 7.72
C GLY A 3 -6.91 5.68 6.58
N GLY A 4 -7.72 6.73 6.41
CA GLY A 4 -7.38 7.86 5.54
C GLY A 4 -6.57 8.92 6.29
N GLU A 5 -6.40 10.07 5.65
CA GLU A 5 -5.89 11.29 6.28
C GLU A 5 -7.00 11.87 7.19
N ASP A 6 -7.20 11.27 8.36
CA ASP A 6 -8.27 11.63 9.28
C ASP A 6 -7.69 12.16 10.60
N GLY A 7 -7.72 13.48 10.75
CA GLY A 7 -7.25 14.18 11.95
C GLY A 7 -8.08 13.92 13.23
N ALA A 8 -9.24 13.25 13.11
CA ALA A 8 -10.06 12.88 14.27
C ALA A 8 -9.43 11.76 15.12
N PHE A 9 -8.52 10.96 14.53
CA PHE A 9 -7.78 9.94 15.28
C PHE A 9 -6.51 10.52 15.90
N GLY A 10 -6.56 10.84 17.19
CA GLY A 10 -5.38 11.25 17.94
C GLY A 10 -4.35 10.12 18.09
N VAL A 11 -3.10 10.49 18.32
CA VAL A 11 -1.96 9.56 18.46
C VAL A 11 -2.14 8.59 19.64
N ASP A 12 -2.67 9.05 20.77
CA ASP A 12 -2.85 8.23 21.96
C ASP A 12 -3.75 7.00 21.78
N PRO A 13 -4.94 7.09 21.18
CA PRO A 13 -5.76 5.92 20.86
C PRO A 13 -5.04 4.91 19.95
N ILE A 14 -4.27 5.40 18.97
CA ILE A 14 -3.47 4.57 18.06
C ILE A 14 -2.42 3.79 18.87
N CYS A 15 -1.62 4.49 19.69
CA CYS A 15 -0.59 3.88 20.53
C CYS A 15 -1.16 2.87 21.54
N ARG A 16 -2.31 3.19 22.18
CA ARG A 16 -3.00 2.23 23.06
C ARG A 16 -3.40 0.95 22.32
N THR A 17 -3.90 1.10 21.10
CA THR A 17 -4.29 -0.05 20.26
C THR A 17 -3.08 -0.90 19.89
N ILE A 18 -1.98 -0.27 19.47
CA ILE A 18 -0.72 -0.96 19.14
C ILE A 18 -0.22 -1.77 20.35
N ARG A 19 -0.10 -1.13 21.52
CA ARG A 19 0.34 -1.81 22.76
C ARG A 19 -0.57 -2.99 23.13
N ARG A 20 -1.87 -2.85 22.91
CA ARG A 20 -2.85 -3.93 23.17
C ARG A 20 -2.66 -5.11 22.23
N ILE A 21 -2.40 -4.86 20.93
CA ILE A 21 -2.09 -5.89 19.94
C ILE A 21 -0.79 -6.59 20.34
N LYS A 22 0.28 -5.86 20.60
CA LYS A 22 1.60 -6.40 20.93
C LYS A 22 1.61 -7.21 22.22
N ARG A 23 0.84 -6.83 23.22
CA ARG A 23 0.68 -7.65 24.44
C ARG A 23 0.02 -8.99 24.17
N LYS A 24 -0.98 -9.03 23.27
CA LYS A 24 -1.72 -10.27 22.96
C LYS A 24 -1.03 -11.13 21.91
N PHE A 25 -0.31 -10.50 20.99
CA PHE A 25 0.32 -11.13 19.83
C PHE A 25 1.73 -10.54 19.65
N PRO A 26 2.71 -10.89 20.51
CA PRO A 26 4.04 -10.27 20.51
C PRO A 26 4.79 -10.49 19.18
N ASP A 27 4.61 -11.65 18.56
CA ASP A 27 5.29 -12.02 17.32
C ASP A 27 4.63 -11.46 16.06
N CYS A 28 3.45 -10.85 16.17
CA CYS A 28 2.75 -10.28 15.04
C CYS A 28 3.32 -8.89 14.70
N ALA A 29 3.68 -8.67 13.43
CA ALA A 29 4.05 -7.35 12.97
C ALA A 29 2.83 -6.43 12.87
N VAL A 30 2.93 -5.25 13.45
CA VAL A 30 1.91 -4.19 13.36
C VAL A 30 2.30 -3.23 12.25
N THR A 31 1.53 -3.24 11.16
CA THR A 31 1.68 -2.32 10.04
C THR A 31 0.63 -1.20 10.14
N LEU A 32 1.08 0.04 10.01
CA LEU A 32 0.23 1.23 9.98
C LEU A 32 0.16 1.80 8.56
N SER A 33 -0.99 2.37 8.20
CA SER A 33 -1.21 3.20 7.02
C SER A 33 -2.29 4.21 7.37
N LEU A 34 -1.90 5.31 8.01
CA LEU A 34 -2.78 6.26 8.68
C LEU A 34 -2.56 7.72 8.23
N GLY A 35 -1.78 7.91 7.15
CA GLY A 35 -1.51 9.23 6.59
C GLY A 35 -0.30 9.93 7.19
N GLU A 36 -0.28 11.25 7.07
CA GLU A 36 0.81 12.12 7.47
C GLU A 36 0.68 12.57 8.92
N PHE A 37 1.80 12.52 9.64
CA PHE A 37 1.91 12.98 11.02
C PHE A 37 3.21 13.77 11.23
N PRO A 38 3.32 14.56 12.30
CA PRO A 38 4.59 15.08 12.75
C PRO A 38 5.49 13.94 13.26
N ARG A 39 6.81 14.16 13.24
CA ARG A 39 7.83 13.15 13.57
C ARG A 39 7.61 12.52 14.96
N GLU A 40 7.27 13.32 15.94
CA GLU A 40 7.04 12.88 17.33
C GLU A 40 5.89 11.87 17.43
N ALA A 41 4.88 12.00 16.57
CA ALA A 41 3.77 11.05 16.49
C ALA A 41 4.24 9.70 15.96
N TYR A 42 5.08 9.70 14.91
CA TYR A 42 5.69 8.47 14.39
C TYR A 42 6.59 7.80 15.44
N GLU A 43 7.41 8.56 16.15
CA GLU A 43 8.26 8.06 17.25
C GLU A 43 7.42 7.42 18.36
N ALA A 44 6.29 8.04 18.74
CA ALA A 44 5.37 7.49 19.73
C ALA A 44 4.73 6.18 19.26
N MET A 45 4.32 6.08 17.98
CA MET A 45 3.75 4.86 17.39
C MET A 45 4.81 3.74 17.30
N PHE A 46 6.05 4.06 16.92
CA PHE A 46 7.16 3.12 16.89
C PHE A 46 7.47 2.58 18.28
N SER A 47 7.61 3.48 19.27
CA SER A 47 7.84 3.14 20.68
C SER A 47 6.68 2.33 21.28
N ALA A 48 5.46 2.49 20.78
CA ALA A 48 4.31 1.67 21.17
C ALA A 48 4.38 0.23 20.60
N GLY A 49 5.28 -0.04 19.67
CA GLY A 49 5.53 -1.36 19.06
C GLY A 49 5.04 -1.53 17.63
N ALA A 50 4.74 -0.46 16.90
CA ALA A 50 4.49 -0.56 15.46
C ALA A 50 5.80 -0.87 14.73
N ASP A 51 5.75 -1.82 13.79
CA ASP A 51 6.94 -2.34 13.10
C ASP A 51 7.09 -1.74 11.71
N ARG A 52 5.97 -1.46 11.04
CA ARG A 52 5.93 -1.03 9.63
C ARG A 52 4.99 0.15 9.46
N TYR A 53 5.32 0.99 8.50
CA TYR A 53 4.44 2.07 8.07
C TYR A 53 4.38 2.15 6.54
N LEU A 54 3.19 2.11 5.98
CA LEU A 54 2.96 2.31 4.55
C LEU A 54 2.41 3.73 4.34
N LEU A 55 3.20 4.55 3.68
CA LEU A 55 2.82 5.88 3.21
C LEU A 55 3.18 5.98 1.72
N ARG A 56 2.17 5.96 0.85
CA ARG A 56 2.42 6.07 -0.58
C ARG A 56 2.88 7.49 -0.91
N HIS A 57 3.97 7.61 -1.69
CA HIS A 57 4.44 8.92 -2.17
C HIS A 57 3.54 9.48 -3.28
N GLU A 58 2.74 8.62 -3.90
CA GLU A 58 1.79 8.82 -5.01
C GLU A 58 2.47 9.25 -6.32
N THR A 59 3.45 10.08 -6.28
CA THR A 59 4.41 10.41 -7.34
C THR A 59 5.63 11.13 -6.75
N ALA A 60 6.79 10.92 -7.35
CA ALA A 60 8.03 11.62 -7.00
C ALA A 60 8.23 12.92 -7.82
N ASP A 61 7.33 13.21 -8.74
CA ASP A 61 7.30 14.48 -9.48
C ASP A 61 6.38 15.48 -8.76
N ARG A 62 6.96 16.64 -8.35
CA ARG A 62 6.24 17.69 -7.63
C ARG A 62 5.04 18.21 -8.42
N THR A 63 5.23 18.52 -9.70
CA THR A 63 4.17 19.10 -10.53
C THR A 63 3.01 18.13 -10.72
N HIS A 64 3.30 16.84 -10.82
CA HIS A 64 2.30 15.79 -10.87
C HIS A 64 1.59 15.65 -9.53
N TYR A 65 2.33 15.70 -8.40
CA TYR A 65 1.76 15.64 -7.05
C TYR A 65 0.73 16.76 -6.81
N GLU A 66 1.08 17.99 -7.16
CA GLU A 66 0.22 19.18 -7.02
C GLU A 66 -1.06 19.09 -7.87
N LYS A 67 -1.02 18.37 -8.99
CA LYS A 67 -2.21 18.10 -9.82
C LYS A 67 -3.12 17.00 -9.25
N LEU A 68 -2.57 16.09 -8.47
CA LEU A 68 -3.29 14.96 -7.90
C LEU A 68 -3.91 15.26 -6.54
N HIS A 69 -3.36 16.19 -5.79
CA HIS A 69 -3.74 16.46 -4.40
C HIS A 69 -4.31 17.86 -4.21
N PRO A 70 -5.17 18.04 -3.19
CA PRO A 70 -5.62 19.38 -2.81
C PRO A 70 -4.45 20.26 -2.36
N ALA A 71 -4.62 21.58 -2.48
CA ALA A 71 -3.55 22.56 -2.22
C ALA A 71 -3.02 22.54 -0.77
N GLU A 72 -3.77 22.01 0.17
CA GLU A 72 -3.38 21.84 1.57
C GLU A 72 -2.37 20.71 1.78
N MET A 73 -2.22 19.79 0.81
CA MET A 73 -1.27 18.69 0.86
C MET A 73 0.02 19.06 0.15
N SER A 74 1.13 19.08 0.88
CA SER A 74 2.44 19.47 0.38
C SER A 74 3.27 18.25 -0.02
N PHE A 75 3.86 18.30 -1.21
CA PHE A 75 4.84 17.33 -1.68
C PHE A 75 6.02 17.18 -0.71
N GLU A 76 6.56 18.32 -0.22
CA GLU A 76 7.65 18.32 0.74
C GLU A 76 7.29 17.63 2.03
N ASN A 77 6.08 17.87 2.54
CA ASN A 77 5.62 17.21 3.75
C ASN A 77 5.47 15.70 3.57
N ARG A 78 4.97 15.25 2.40
CA ARG A 78 4.89 13.82 2.06
C ARG A 78 6.27 13.18 2.06
N MET A 79 7.25 13.80 1.41
CA MET A 79 8.62 13.28 1.36
C MET A 79 9.31 13.33 2.73
N ARG A 80 9.12 14.42 3.51
CA ARG A 80 9.59 14.50 4.90
C ARG A 80 9.06 13.35 5.74
N CYS A 81 7.76 13.09 5.69
CA CYS A 81 7.14 11.99 6.42
C CYS A 81 7.78 10.62 6.09
N LEU A 82 8.04 10.36 4.81
CA LEU A 82 8.70 9.12 4.38
C LEU A 82 10.13 9.00 4.94
N HIS A 83 10.90 10.09 4.92
CA HIS A 83 12.24 10.12 5.49
C HIS A 83 12.22 9.95 7.01
N ASP A 84 11.34 10.66 7.72
CA ASP A 84 11.15 10.51 9.17
C ASP A 84 10.85 9.05 9.55
N LEU A 85 9.89 8.43 8.87
CA LEU A 85 9.53 7.03 9.11
C LEU A 85 10.73 6.09 8.97
N LYS A 86 11.54 6.29 7.93
CA LYS A 86 12.73 5.47 7.68
C LYS A 86 13.82 5.70 8.72
N GLU A 87 14.10 6.96 9.07
CA GLU A 87 15.08 7.33 10.08
C GLU A 87 14.72 6.83 11.49
N ILE A 88 13.44 6.83 11.85
CA ILE A 88 12.94 6.29 13.13
C ILE A 88 13.16 4.78 13.20
N GLY A 89 13.21 4.09 12.05
CA GLY A 89 13.48 2.64 11.99
C GLY A 89 12.30 1.77 11.59
N PHE A 90 11.19 2.36 11.10
CA PHE A 90 10.13 1.55 10.52
C PHE A 90 10.61 0.81 9.27
N GLN A 91 10.08 -0.39 9.05
CA GLN A 91 10.07 -0.97 7.71
C GLN A 91 9.10 -0.13 6.86
N THR A 92 9.65 0.90 6.21
CA THR A 92 8.85 1.92 5.51
C THR A 92 8.46 1.43 4.14
N GLY A 93 7.16 1.49 3.85
CA GLY A 93 6.59 1.23 2.53
C GLY A 93 6.21 2.52 1.83
N CYS A 94 6.42 2.56 0.52
CA CYS A 94 5.98 3.64 -0.37
C CYS A 94 5.11 3.09 -1.52
N GLY A 95 4.85 3.86 -2.54
CA GLY A 95 4.12 3.43 -3.74
C GLY A 95 3.41 4.55 -4.47
N PHE A 96 2.84 4.21 -5.62
CA PHE A 96 2.10 5.12 -6.48
C PHE A 96 0.97 4.39 -7.22
N MET A 97 0.08 5.14 -7.86
CA MET A 97 -0.96 4.58 -8.74
C MET A 97 -0.47 4.55 -10.18
N VAL A 98 -0.68 3.43 -10.86
CA VAL A 98 -0.33 3.26 -12.28
C VAL A 98 -1.48 3.76 -13.15
N GLY A 99 -1.17 4.66 -14.08
CA GLY A 99 -2.17 5.29 -14.94
C GLY A 99 -3.02 6.33 -14.20
N SER A 100 -2.48 6.95 -13.14
CA SER A 100 -3.14 8.08 -12.48
C SER A 100 -3.27 9.27 -13.43
N PRO A 101 -4.25 10.17 -13.22
CA PRO A 101 -4.39 11.36 -14.04
C PRO A 101 -3.06 12.11 -14.19
N PHE A 102 -2.77 12.61 -15.39
CA PHE A 102 -1.55 13.38 -15.73
C PHE A 102 -0.21 12.61 -15.62
N GLN A 103 -0.22 11.31 -15.33
CA GLN A 103 0.99 10.48 -15.31
C GLN A 103 1.58 10.35 -16.71
N THR A 104 2.91 10.49 -16.81
CA THR A 104 3.69 10.35 -18.05
C THR A 104 4.83 9.36 -17.83
N PRO A 105 5.51 8.90 -18.91
CA PRO A 105 6.72 8.10 -18.77
C PRO A 105 7.82 8.78 -17.94
N GLU A 106 7.93 10.12 -18.02
CA GLU A 106 8.91 10.91 -17.28
C GLU A 106 8.60 10.91 -15.78
N THR A 107 7.32 11.12 -15.39
CA THR A 107 6.93 11.06 -13.97
C THR A 107 7.11 9.66 -13.40
N LEU A 108 6.85 8.61 -14.18
CA LEU A 108 7.16 7.23 -13.79
C LEU A 108 8.66 7.00 -13.60
N ALA A 109 9.50 7.58 -14.45
CA ALA A 109 10.95 7.48 -14.31
C ALA A 109 11.44 8.15 -13.01
N GLU A 110 10.86 9.28 -12.61
CA GLU A 110 11.15 9.91 -11.32
C GLU A 110 10.69 9.02 -10.15
N ASP A 111 9.53 8.38 -10.23
CA ASP A 111 9.08 7.41 -9.23
C ASP A 111 10.10 6.24 -9.06
N PHE A 112 10.61 5.71 -10.17
CA PHE A 112 11.61 4.64 -10.14
C PHE A 112 12.95 5.10 -9.54
N LYS A 113 13.44 6.28 -9.90
CA LYS A 113 14.65 6.87 -9.30
C LYS A 113 14.49 7.10 -7.80
N PHE A 114 13.33 7.60 -7.39
CA PHE A 114 13.02 7.76 -5.97
C PHE A 114 13.06 6.41 -5.25
N ILE A 115 12.39 5.37 -5.76
CA ILE A 115 12.37 4.04 -5.16
C ILE A 115 13.79 3.44 -5.10
N GLU A 116 14.60 3.59 -6.15
CA GLU A 116 15.99 3.12 -6.20
C GLU A 116 16.84 3.76 -5.08
N THR A 117 16.71 5.07 -4.90
CA THR A 117 17.48 5.83 -3.91
C THR A 117 16.94 5.66 -2.49
N PHE A 118 15.62 5.74 -2.34
CA PHE A 118 14.95 5.64 -1.04
C PHE A 118 15.04 4.23 -0.46
N ARG A 119 15.07 3.18 -1.30
CA ARG A 119 15.11 1.77 -0.89
C ARG A 119 14.07 1.41 0.16
N PRO A 120 12.77 1.47 -0.18
CA PRO A 120 11.71 1.11 0.74
C PRO A 120 11.73 -0.38 1.08
N ALA A 121 11.13 -0.76 2.20
CA ALA A 121 10.89 -2.15 2.57
C ALA A 121 9.77 -2.77 1.72
N MET A 122 8.77 -1.96 1.34
CA MET A 122 7.63 -2.35 0.52
C MET A 122 7.34 -1.26 -0.52
N CYS A 123 6.94 -1.65 -1.72
CA CYS A 123 6.41 -0.72 -2.71
C CYS A 123 5.06 -1.20 -3.23
N GLY A 124 3.99 -0.48 -2.84
CA GLY A 124 2.62 -0.80 -3.25
C GLY A 124 2.22 -0.04 -4.50
N ILE A 125 2.32 -0.68 -5.68
CA ILE A 125 1.78 -0.15 -6.92
C ILE A 125 0.54 -0.93 -7.34
N GLY A 126 -0.39 -0.25 -7.99
CA GLY A 126 -1.60 -0.84 -8.55
C GLY A 126 -2.25 0.13 -9.51
N PRO A 127 -3.15 -0.36 -10.38
CA PRO A 127 -3.83 0.51 -11.33
C PRO A 127 -4.64 1.57 -10.59
N PHE A 128 -4.65 2.79 -11.14
CA PHE A 128 -5.64 3.79 -10.76
C PHE A 128 -7.02 3.27 -11.14
N ILE A 129 -7.96 3.34 -10.21
CA ILE A 129 -9.38 3.06 -10.45
C ILE A 129 -10.15 4.27 -9.97
N PRO A 130 -10.92 4.94 -10.85
CA PRO A 130 -11.68 6.11 -10.47
C PRO A 130 -12.72 5.77 -9.39
N GLN A 131 -13.07 6.76 -8.59
CA GLN A 131 -14.18 6.71 -7.66
C GLN A 131 -15.10 7.89 -8.01
N LYS A 132 -16.37 7.59 -8.30
CA LYS A 132 -17.35 8.53 -8.88
C LYS A 132 -17.55 9.83 -8.08
N ASP A 133 -17.36 9.78 -6.76
CA ASP A 133 -17.56 10.90 -5.86
C ASP A 133 -16.27 11.71 -5.61
N THR A 134 -15.25 11.56 -6.49
CA THR A 134 -13.98 12.28 -6.41
C THR A 134 -13.74 13.15 -7.63
N PRO A 135 -12.84 14.15 -7.57
CA PRO A 135 -12.50 15.00 -8.71
C PRO A 135 -12.04 14.26 -9.97
N PHE A 136 -11.58 13.01 -9.83
CA PHE A 136 -11.11 12.17 -10.92
C PHE A 136 -12.06 11.02 -11.26
N GLY A 137 -13.32 11.09 -10.83
CA GLY A 137 -14.30 10.03 -11.02
C GLY A 137 -14.65 9.72 -12.48
N ASP A 138 -14.43 10.67 -13.39
CA ASP A 138 -14.65 10.57 -14.83
C ASP A 138 -13.38 10.21 -15.64
N ARG A 139 -12.22 10.04 -14.96
CA ARG A 139 -10.97 9.73 -15.63
C ARG A 139 -10.87 8.23 -15.96
N PRO A 140 -10.17 7.88 -17.05
CA PRO A 140 -9.95 6.49 -17.38
C PRO A 140 -9.13 5.77 -16.29
N ALA A 141 -9.43 4.50 -16.05
CA ALA A 141 -8.63 3.65 -15.17
C ALA A 141 -7.25 3.36 -15.78
N GLY A 142 -6.27 3.11 -14.91
CA GLY A 142 -4.97 2.55 -15.32
C GLY A 142 -5.13 1.10 -15.82
N THR A 143 -4.11 0.57 -16.50
CA THR A 143 -4.17 -0.76 -17.11
C THR A 143 -3.48 -1.84 -16.28
N ALA A 144 -3.97 -3.08 -16.41
CA ALA A 144 -3.34 -4.23 -15.78
C ALA A 144 -1.97 -4.53 -16.41
N GLU A 145 -1.85 -4.40 -17.73
CA GLU A 145 -0.63 -4.67 -18.50
C GLU A 145 0.50 -3.75 -18.04
N GLN A 146 0.26 -2.45 -17.94
CA GLN A 146 1.25 -1.49 -17.46
C GLN A 146 1.62 -1.77 -16.00
N THR A 147 0.66 -2.10 -15.15
CA THR A 147 0.91 -2.43 -13.75
C THR A 147 1.81 -3.66 -13.61
N VAL A 148 1.52 -4.73 -14.36
CA VAL A 148 2.30 -5.98 -14.39
C VAL A 148 3.73 -5.72 -14.89
N TYR A 149 3.87 -4.93 -15.96
CA TYR A 149 5.16 -4.52 -16.48
C TYR A 149 6.01 -3.78 -15.45
N LEU A 150 5.43 -2.77 -14.77
CA LEU A 150 6.13 -1.99 -13.74
C LEU A 150 6.48 -2.84 -12.50
N LEU A 151 5.63 -3.81 -12.11
CA LEU A 151 5.96 -4.78 -11.07
C LEU A 151 7.22 -5.59 -11.43
N SER A 152 7.33 -6.04 -12.70
CA SER A 152 8.52 -6.76 -13.18
C SER A 152 9.77 -5.91 -13.09
N LEU A 153 9.70 -4.64 -13.50
CA LEU A 153 10.83 -3.71 -13.42
C LEU A 153 11.27 -3.47 -11.96
N LEU A 154 10.31 -3.25 -11.05
CA LEU A 154 10.60 -3.08 -9.61
C LEU A 154 11.27 -4.33 -9.03
N ARG A 155 10.83 -5.52 -9.40
CA ARG A 155 11.45 -6.78 -8.96
C ARG A 155 12.88 -6.92 -9.44
N LEU A 156 13.15 -6.58 -10.70
CA LEU A 156 14.51 -6.61 -11.26
C LEU A 156 15.41 -5.57 -10.59
N MET A 157 14.89 -4.37 -10.34
CA MET A 157 15.64 -3.27 -9.71
C MET A 157 15.95 -3.55 -8.24
N GLN A 158 14.98 -4.10 -7.48
CA GLN A 158 15.13 -4.41 -6.05
C GLN A 158 14.63 -5.82 -5.73
N PRO A 159 15.48 -6.84 -5.86
CA PRO A 159 15.09 -8.25 -5.71
C PRO A 159 14.48 -8.65 -4.36
N LYS A 160 14.79 -7.92 -3.30
CA LYS A 160 14.29 -8.19 -1.93
C LYS A 160 13.01 -7.41 -1.56
N LEU A 161 12.57 -6.50 -2.41
CA LEU A 161 11.44 -5.61 -2.15
C LEU A 161 10.14 -6.39 -1.92
N LEU A 162 9.35 -6.01 -0.91
CA LEU A 162 7.99 -6.51 -0.76
C LEU A 162 7.08 -5.80 -1.76
N LEU A 163 6.52 -6.57 -2.69
CA LEU A 163 5.66 -6.10 -3.77
C LEU A 163 4.27 -6.75 -3.66
N PRO A 164 3.23 -6.00 -3.32
CA PRO A 164 1.87 -6.52 -3.29
C PRO A 164 1.28 -6.77 -4.69
N ALA A 165 0.69 -7.95 -4.89
CA ALA A 165 -0.33 -8.15 -5.92
C ALA A 165 -1.64 -7.55 -5.39
N THR A 166 -1.93 -6.29 -5.76
CA THR A 166 -2.96 -5.47 -5.13
C THR A 166 -4.39 -5.94 -5.43
N THR A 167 -5.33 -5.59 -4.55
CA THR A 167 -6.75 -5.81 -4.80
C THR A 167 -7.23 -5.05 -6.04
N ALA A 168 -6.70 -3.83 -6.28
CA ALA A 168 -7.01 -3.03 -7.45
C ALA A 168 -6.68 -3.78 -8.76
N LEU A 169 -5.51 -4.42 -8.84
CA LEU A 169 -5.12 -5.21 -10.01
C LEU A 169 -6.09 -6.38 -10.24
N GLY A 170 -6.52 -7.06 -9.16
CA GLY A 170 -7.54 -8.11 -9.26
C GLY A 170 -8.94 -7.59 -9.57
N THR A 171 -9.23 -6.30 -9.32
CA THR A 171 -10.53 -5.69 -9.64
C THR A 171 -10.68 -5.39 -11.12
N ILE A 172 -9.62 -4.88 -11.77
CA ILE A 172 -9.66 -4.56 -13.21
C ILE A 172 -9.43 -5.79 -14.10
N LEU A 173 -8.80 -6.85 -13.56
CA LEU A 173 -8.51 -8.07 -14.30
C LEU A 173 -8.74 -9.29 -13.40
N PRO A 174 -9.62 -10.26 -13.77
CA PRO A 174 -9.95 -11.40 -12.92
C PRO A 174 -8.76 -12.24 -12.46
N ASP A 175 -7.72 -12.42 -13.30
CA ASP A 175 -6.46 -13.10 -13.01
C ASP A 175 -5.30 -12.12 -12.70
N GLY A 176 -5.62 -10.86 -12.41
CA GLY A 176 -4.63 -9.80 -12.21
C GLY A 176 -3.65 -10.07 -11.07
N ARG A 177 -4.12 -10.67 -9.97
CA ARG A 177 -3.23 -11.04 -8.85
C ARG A 177 -2.25 -12.13 -9.24
N GLU A 178 -2.67 -13.14 -9.98
CA GLU A 178 -1.85 -14.22 -10.50
C GLU A 178 -0.79 -13.67 -11.45
N ARG A 179 -1.17 -12.81 -12.38
CA ARG A 179 -0.21 -12.13 -13.27
C ARG A 179 0.77 -11.26 -12.48
N GLY A 180 0.30 -10.54 -11.47
CA GLY A 180 1.17 -9.77 -10.58
C GLY A 180 2.19 -10.64 -9.85
N LEU A 181 1.77 -11.80 -9.32
CA LEU A 181 2.67 -12.77 -8.69
C LEU A 181 3.68 -13.34 -9.68
N ALA A 182 3.25 -13.73 -10.88
CA ALA A 182 4.14 -14.20 -11.94
C ALA A 182 5.14 -13.13 -12.41
N ALA A 183 4.77 -11.85 -12.31
CA ALA A 183 5.61 -10.69 -12.63
C ALA A 183 6.55 -10.27 -11.49
N GLY A 184 6.57 -10.99 -10.36
CA GLY A 184 7.49 -10.73 -9.27
C GLY A 184 6.88 -10.14 -7.99
N ALA A 185 5.56 -9.95 -7.92
CA ALA A 185 4.91 -9.66 -6.65
C ALA A 185 5.08 -10.87 -5.68
N ASN A 186 5.22 -10.58 -4.40
CA ASN A 186 5.45 -11.60 -3.36
C ASN A 186 4.62 -11.35 -2.09
N VAL A 187 3.66 -10.45 -2.14
CA VAL A 187 2.75 -10.15 -1.04
C VAL A 187 1.31 -10.20 -1.55
N VAL A 188 0.43 -10.85 -0.79
CA VAL A 188 -1.01 -10.80 -0.99
C VAL A 188 -1.69 -10.36 0.30
N MET A 189 -2.70 -9.51 0.18
CA MET A 189 -3.39 -8.94 1.34
C MET A 189 -4.87 -9.33 1.31
N PRO A 190 -5.31 -10.29 2.15
CA PRO A 190 -6.72 -10.58 2.33
C PRO A 190 -7.41 -9.44 3.08
N ASN A 191 -8.69 -9.19 2.81
CA ASN A 191 -9.46 -8.21 3.56
C ASN A 191 -9.99 -8.86 4.85
N LEU A 192 -9.40 -8.51 5.98
CA LEU A 192 -9.79 -9.00 7.30
C LEU A 192 -10.68 -8.03 8.09
N SER A 193 -11.11 -6.93 7.48
CA SER A 193 -12.03 -5.98 8.14
C SER A 193 -13.36 -6.67 8.48
N PRO A 194 -13.99 -6.33 9.61
CA PRO A 194 -15.32 -6.85 9.95
C PRO A 194 -16.33 -6.54 8.84
N LEU A 195 -17.20 -7.51 8.51
CA LEU A 195 -18.20 -7.39 7.44
C LEU A 195 -19.07 -6.14 7.57
N SER A 196 -19.46 -5.80 8.81
CA SER A 196 -20.30 -4.65 9.13
C SER A 196 -19.74 -3.29 8.72
N VAL A 197 -18.40 -3.19 8.57
CA VAL A 197 -17.72 -1.93 8.23
C VAL A 197 -17.03 -1.94 6.87
N ARG A 198 -16.91 -3.10 6.20
CA ARG A 198 -16.22 -3.21 4.91
C ARG A 198 -16.77 -2.27 3.84
N LYS A 199 -18.09 -2.16 3.75
CA LYS A 199 -18.77 -1.29 2.76
C LYS A 199 -18.51 0.20 3.01
N LYS A 200 -18.14 0.59 4.25
CA LYS A 200 -17.80 1.97 4.59
C LYS A 200 -16.40 2.39 4.11
N TYR A 201 -15.58 1.43 3.67
CA TYR A 201 -14.21 1.66 3.19
C TYR A 201 -14.08 1.29 1.70
N ALA A 202 -14.90 1.95 0.89
CA ALA A 202 -14.88 1.85 -0.56
C ALA A 202 -13.94 2.92 -1.14
N LEU A 203 -12.66 2.57 -1.34
CA LEU A 203 -11.64 3.48 -1.88
C LEU A 203 -11.79 3.74 -3.38
N TYR A 204 -12.47 2.85 -4.09
CA TYR A 204 -12.73 2.93 -5.54
C TYR A 204 -13.94 2.05 -5.89
N ASP A 205 -14.52 2.30 -7.05
CA ASP A 205 -15.71 1.57 -7.52
C ASP A 205 -15.38 0.11 -7.85
N GLY A 206 -16.31 -0.80 -7.60
CA GLY A 206 -16.17 -2.23 -7.89
C GLY A 206 -15.16 -3.01 -7.05
N LYS A 207 -14.69 -2.46 -5.92
CA LYS A 207 -13.69 -3.11 -5.05
C LYS A 207 -14.09 -4.54 -4.67
N LEU A 208 -13.19 -5.50 -4.95
CA LEU A 208 -13.38 -6.92 -4.61
C LEU A 208 -13.35 -7.20 -3.09
N CYS A 209 -13.86 -8.36 -2.70
CA CYS A 209 -13.84 -8.88 -1.30
C CYS A 209 -14.64 -8.01 -0.31
N THR A 210 -15.81 -7.54 -0.72
CA THR A 210 -16.71 -6.75 0.15
C THR A 210 -17.74 -7.62 0.90
N GLY A 211 -17.98 -8.88 0.48
CA GLY A 211 -19.07 -9.73 0.99
C GLY A 211 -18.68 -11.08 1.62
N GLU A 212 -17.41 -11.52 1.52
CA GLU A 212 -16.98 -12.84 2.00
C GLU A 212 -16.33 -12.79 3.38
N GLU A 213 -16.49 -13.84 4.19
CA GLU A 213 -15.79 -13.96 5.46
C GLU A 213 -14.27 -14.14 5.28
N ALA A 214 -13.48 -13.62 6.23
CA ALA A 214 -12.02 -13.65 6.17
C ALA A 214 -11.44 -15.07 6.03
N ALA A 215 -12.03 -16.05 6.70
CA ALA A 215 -11.60 -17.45 6.65
C ALA A 215 -11.82 -18.10 5.26
N GLN A 216 -12.93 -17.77 4.60
CA GLN A 216 -13.21 -18.23 3.22
C GLN A 216 -12.24 -17.61 2.21
N CYS A 217 -11.88 -16.34 2.42
CA CYS A 217 -10.91 -15.63 1.59
C CYS A 217 -9.53 -16.29 1.60
N ILE A 218 -9.06 -16.86 2.73
CA ILE A 218 -7.72 -17.46 2.83
C ILE A 218 -7.63 -18.74 1.97
N GLY A 219 -8.61 -19.64 2.02
CA GLY A 219 -8.61 -20.86 1.23
C GLY A 219 -8.70 -20.60 -0.28
N TRP A 220 -9.51 -19.61 -0.68
CA TRP A 220 -9.62 -19.20 -2.08
C TRP A 220 -8.31 -18.54 -2.56
N LEU A 221 -7.72 -17.64 -1.75
CA LEU A 221 -6.47 -16.98 -2.05
C LEU A 221 -5.31 -17.98 -2.17
N SER A 222 -5.27 -19.01 -1.30
CA SER A 222 -4.25 -20.06 -1.35
C SER A 222 -4.29 -20.82 -2.67
N ARG A 223 -5.47 -21.22 -3.15
CA ARG A 223 -5.60 -21.88 -4.47
C ARG A 223 -5.12 -21.01 -5.62
N ARG A 224 -5.41 -19.71 -5.59
CA ARG A 224 -4.94 -18.77 -6.61
C ARG A 224 -3.42 -18.60 -6.59
N VAL A 225 -2.82 -18.51 -5.42
CA VAL A 225 -1.36 -18.44 -5.27
C VAL A 225 -0.71 -19.73 -5.76
N GLN A 226 -1.30 -20.89 -5.45
CA GLN A 226 -0.82 -22.21 -5.92
C GLN A 226 -0.91 -22.35 -7.45
N SER A 227 -1.90 -21.75 -8.10
CA SER A 227 -2.05 -21.84 -9.57
C SER A 227 -0.88 -21.19 -10.35
N VAL A 228 -0.10 -20.34 -9.70
CA VAL A 228 1.13 -19.74 -10.28
C VAL A 228 2.43 -20.35 -9.70
N GLY A 229 2.35 -21.53 -9.08
CA GLY A 229 3.51 -22.23 -8.54
C GLY A 229 4.07 -21.67 -7.23
N ALA A 230 3.33 -20.78 -6.55
CA ALA A 230 3.73 -20.20 -5.27
C ALA A 230 2.92 -20.79 -4.09
N ASN A 231 3.37 -20.53 -2.86
CA ASN A 231 2.66 -20.94 -1.65
C ASN A 231 2.56 -19.77 -0.67
N ILE A 232 1.43 -19.67 0.02
CA ILE A 232 1.29 -18.75 1.16
C ILE A 232 2.07 -19.37 2.33
N VAL A 233 2.96 -18.57 2.90
CA VAL A 233 3.70 -18.93 4.12
C VAL A 233 3.13 -18.19 5.33
N ILE A 234 3.16 -18.84 6.48
CA ILE A 234 2.83 -18.21 7.77
C ILE A 234 4.16 -17.72 8.35
N ASP A 235 4.41 -16.44 8.18
CA ASP A 235 5.62 -15.76 8.60
C ASP A 235 5.26 -14.34 9.06
N ARG A 236 6.15 -13.72 9.82
CA ARG A 236 6.04 -12.31 10.18
C ARG A 236 6.10 -11.40 8.92
N GLY A 237 6.71 -11.86 7.84
CA GLY A 237 6.79 -11.19 6.54
C GLY A 237 7.67 -9.94 6.58
N ASP A 238 8.72 -9.93 7.40
CA ASP A 238 9.71 -8.85 7.38
C ASP A 238 10.59 -8.93 6.13
N VAL A 239 11.08 -7.76 5.69
CA VAL A 239 12.09 -7.72 4.62
C VAL A 239 13.32 -8.49 5.08
N LYS A 240 13.75 -9.45 4.27
CA LYS A 240 14.99 -10.20 4.55
C LYS A 240 16.19 -9.31 4.25
N PRO A 241 17.18 -9.25 5.16
CA PRO A 241 18.39 -8.48 4.97
C PRO A 241 19.21 -8.86 3.74
#